data_e622a1ce1aade6d3a0cf9d578d0de8a5
#
_entry.id   e622a1ce1aade6d3a0cf9d578d0de8a5
#
_cell.length_a   1.000
_cell.length_b   1.000
_cell.length_c   1.000
_cell.angle_alpha   90.00
_cell.angle_beta   90.00
_cell.angle_gamma   90.00
#
_symmetry.space_group_name_H-M   'P 1'
#
loop_
_entity.id
_entity.type
_entity.pdbx_description
1 polymer ?
#
loop_
_entity_poly.entity_id
_entity_poly.type
_entity_poly.pdbx_seq_one_letter_code
_entity_poly.pdbx_strand_id
1 'polypeptide(L)'
;MGDELDHIRKRLKDEGEKTAAFFEALSLEDWDRQIYTAGSGWRIGDVLAHFISAERAYQVYLQDILQGGTGAPDNLDIDQFNEAEVATMSGTPAELLETYRQVRQDTLKFTANLKDEDLSRPANHPWFDDKELGWYLKLLYRHNTMHRMDIRKSFKSGAPLPHTDEHRTGRNIDPQN
;
A
#
# COMPACT_ATOMS: atom_id res chain seq x y z
N MET A 1 -3.50 -27.84 -3.46
CA MET A 1 -2.57 -26.95 -2.74
C MET A 1 -1.97 -26.05 -3.80
N GLY A 2 -2.09 -24.76 -3.64
CA GLY A 2 -1.74 -23.75 -4.66
C GLY A 2 -2.77 -22.61 -4.71
N ASP A 3 -3.91 -22.77 -4.04
CA ASP A 3 -5.04 -21.83 -4.19
C ASP A 3 -4.78 -20.45 -3.53
N GLU A 4 -4.05 -20.39 -2.40
CA GLU A 4 -3.90 -19.14 -1.64
C GLU A 4 -2.94 -18.17 -2.32
N LEU A 5 -1.75 -18.64 -2.70
CA LEU A 5 -0.76 -17.80 -3.38
C LEU A 5 -1.28 -17.33 -4.74
N ASP A 6 -1.95 -18.18 -5.49
CA ASP A 6 -2.57 -17.80 -6.77
C ASP A 6 -3.70 -16.81 -6.59
N HIS A 7 -4.50 -16.96 -5.52
CA HIS A 7 -5.50 -15.95 -5.14
C HIS A 7 -4.84 -14.61 -4.81
N ILE A 8 -3.77 -14.59 -4.02
CA ILE A 8 -3.02 -13.38 -3.68
C ILE A 8 -2.46 -12.72 -4.94
N ARG A 9 -1.82 -13.48 -5.84
CA ARG A 9 -1.29 -12.98 -7.13
C ARG A 9 -2.39 -12.32 -7.97
N LYS A 10 -3.52 -13.01 -8.09
CA LYS A 10 -4.67 -12.49 -8.81
C LYS A 10 -5.17 -11.19 -8.19
N ARG A 11 -5.31 -11.12 -6.86
CA ARG A 11 -5.75 -9.91 -6.15
C ARG A 11 -4.75 -8.76 -6.31
N LEU A 12 -3.45 -9.01 -6.19
CA LEU A 12 -2.41 -8.01 -6.41
C LEU A 12 -2.49 -7.41 -7.82
N LYS A 13 -2.67 -8.26 -8.84
CA LYS A 13 -2.85 -7.82 -10.23
C LYS A 13 -4.13 -7.01 -10.39
N ASP A 14 -5.28 -7.59 -10.06
CA ASP A 14 -6.59 -6.99 -10.29
C ASP A 14 -6.73 -5.63 -9.55
N GLU A 15 -6.30 -5.57 -8.29
CA GLU A 15 -6.38 -4.33 -7.51
C GLU A 15 -5.31 -3.30 -7.92
N GLY A 16 -4.16 -3.74 -8.41
CA GLY A 16 -3.16 -2.87 -9.03
C GLY A 16 -3.71 -2.18 -10.28
N GLU A 17 -4.33 -2.94 -11.18
CA GLU A 17 -4.97 -2.43 -12.39
C GLU A 17 -6.12 -1.45 -12.07
N LYS A 18 -6.99 -1.81 -11.10
CA LYS A 18 -8.06 -0.92 -10.63
C LYS A 18 -7.53 0.37 -10.00
N THR A 19 -6.42 0.30 -9.28
CA THR A 19 -5.78 1.48 -8.69
C THR A 19 -5.23 2.38 -9.78
N ALA A 20 -4.47 1.83 -10.73
CA ALA A 20 -3.94 2.61 -11.84
C ALA A 20 -5.06 3.28 -12.67
N ALA A 21 -6.09 2.53 -13.04
CA ALA A 21 -7.24 3.05 -13.78
C ALA A 21 -8.00 4.13 -13.01
N PHE A 22 -8.11 3.99 -11.68
CA PHE A 22 -8.75 4.99 -10.82
C PHE A 22 -8.01 6.33 -10.88
N PHE A 23 -6.68 6.32 -10.70
CA PHE A 23 -5.88 7.55 -10.74
C PHE A 23 -5.75 8.14 -12.16
N GLU A 24 -5.71 7.29 -13.19
CA GLU A 24 -5.67 7.71 -14.59
C GLU A 24 -6.94 8.46 -15.02
N ALA A 25 -8.08 8.13 -14.41
CA ALA A 25 -9.37 8.78 -14.70
C ALA A 25 -9.55 10.14 -14.00
N LEU A 26 -8.64 10.55 -13.11
CA LEU A 26 -8.74 11.81 -12.37
C LEU A 26 -8.30 12.99 -13.23
N SER A 27 -8.98 14.13 -13.07
CA SER A 27 -8.53 15.41 -13.63
C SER A 27 -7.29 15.93 -12.90
N LEU A 28 -6.55 16.86 -13.51
CA LEU A 28 -5.40 17.51 -12.84
C LEU A 28 -5.84 18.26 -11.57
N GLU A 29 -7.04 18.84 -11.57
CA GLU A 29 -7.60 19.50 -10.38
C GLU A 29 -7.86 18.49 -9.25
N ASP A 30 -8.34 17.28 -9.58
CA ASP A 30 -8.54 16.22 -8.59
C ASP A 30 -7.21 15.77 -7.95
N TRP A 31 -6.12 15.69 -8.73
CA TRP A 31 -4.81 15.31 -8.21
C TRP A 31 -4.30 16.24 -7.11
N ASP A 32 -4.59 17.53 -7.21
CA ASP A 32 -4.20 18.55 -6.24
C ASP A 32 -5.18 18.69 -5.06
N ARG A 33 -6.31 17.97 -5.11
CA ARG A 33 -7.31 18.04 -4.07
C ARG A 33 -6.84 17.40 -2.78
N GLN A 34 -6.96 18.13 -1.66
CA GLN A 34 -6.67 17.60 -0.32
C GLN A 34 -7.65 16.49 0.04
N ILE A 35 -7.12 15.34 0.51
CA ILE A 35 -7.91 14.18 0.94
C ILE A 35 -7.89 14.00 2.46
N TYR A 36 -6.78 14.29 3.13
CA TYR A 36 -6.66 14.14 4.58
C TYR A 36 -6.36 15.45 5.27
N THR A 37 -6.86 15.63 6.51
CA THR A 37 -6.62 16.82 7.35
C THR A 37 -5.52 16.61 8.38
N ALA A 38 -5.12 15.35 8.64
CA ALA A 38 -4.03 15.02 9.56
C ALA A 38 -2.67 14.99 8.87
N GLY A 39 -1.59 15.05 9.66
CA GLY A 39 -0.22 15.07 9.16
C GLY A 39 0.03 16.27 8.24
N SER A 40 0.70 16.03 7.13
CA SER A 40 0.96 17.06 6.10
C SER A 40 -0.27 17.46 5.27
N GLY A 41 -1.43 16.90 5.57
CA GLY A 41 -2.65 17.22 4.84
C GLY A 41 -2.61 16.72 3.40
N TRP A 42 -2.32 15.45 3.21
CA TRP A 42 -2.09 14.84 1.89
C TRP A 42 -3.17 15.16 0.87
N ARG A 43 -2.71 15.40 -0.34
CA ARG A 43 -3.52 15.48 -1.55
C ARG A 43 -3.69 14.10 -2.17
N ILE A 44 -4.55 13.99 -3.16
CA ILE A 44 -4.78 12.71 -3.87
C ILE A 44 -3.49 12.22 -4.55
N GLY A 45 -2.67 13.12 -5.11
CA GLY A 45 -1.37 12.77 -5.68
C GLY A 45 -0.42 12.18 -4.65
N ASP A 46 -0.42 12.71 -3.41
CA ASP A 46 0.40 12.20 -2.31
C ASP A 46 0.00 10.78 -1.90
N VAL A 47 -1.27 10.42 -2.03
CA VAL A 47 -1.72 9.03 -1.80
C VAL A 47 -1.11 8.05 -2.81
N LEU A 48 -0.98 8.43 -4.08
CA LEU A 48 -0.29 7.57 -5.05
C LEU A 48 1.22 7.48 -4.76
N ALA A 49 1.85 8.59 -4.38
CA ALA A 49 3.25 8.61 -3.93
C ALA A 49 3.44 7.68 -2.72
N HIS A 50 2.52 7.73 -1.76
CA HIS A 50 2.51 6.83 -0.61
C HIS A 50 2.35 5.35 -1.03
N PHE A 51 1.52 5.00 -2.00
CA PHE A 51 1.44 3.62 -2.49
C PHE A 51 2.78 3.14 -3.07
N ILE A 52 3.46 3.99 -3.81
CA ILE A 52 4.76 3.68 -4.40
C ILE A 52 5.80 3.42 -3.31
N SER A 53 5.93 4.32 -2.32
CA SER A 53 6.90 4.21 -1.24
C SER A 53 6.63 3.01 -0.33
N ALA A 54 5.37 2.82 0.07
CA ALA A 54 4.97 1.68 0.90
C ALA A 54 5.25 0.34 0.21
N GLU A 55 4.93 0.22 -1.08
CA GLU A 55 5.16 -1.01 -1.82
C GLU A 55 6.65 -1.31 -2.01
N ARG A 56 7.49 -0.29 -2.22
CA ARG A 56 8.95 -0.43 -2.25
C ARG A 56 9.50 -0.90 -0.90
N ALA A 57 9.04 -0.30 0.21
CA ALA A 57 9.43 -0.73 1.54
C ALA A 57 9.03 -2.19 1.80
N TYR A 58 7.81 -2.57 1.45
CA TYR A 58 7.35 -3.95 1.60
C TYR A 58 8.15 -4.94 0.74
N GLN A 59 8.59 -4.58 -0.46
CA GLN A 59 9.49 -5.45 -1.25
C GLN A 59 10.80 -5.73 -0.52
N VAL A 60 11.37 -4.73 0.17
CA VAL A 60 12.57 -4.92 1.00
C VAL A 60 12.27 -5.84 2.19
N TYR A 61 11.16 -5.61 2.89
CA TYR A 61 10.77 -6.45 4.04
C TYR A 61 10.47 -7.91 3.64
N LEU A 62 9.78 -8.11 2.53
CA LEU A 62 9.48 -9.44 2.00
C LEU A 62 10.77 -10.20 1.62
N GLN A 63 11.76 -9.52 1.04
CA GLN A 63 13.06 -10.11 0.77
C GLN A 63 13.81 -10.50 2.04
N ASP A 64 13.80 -9.62 3.06
CA ASP A 64 14.42 -9.90 4.35
C ASP A 64 13.79 -11.12 5.01
N ILE A 65 12.46 -11.23 5.03
CA ILE A 65 11.72 -12.38 5.57
C ILE A 65 12.13 -13.68 4.85
N LEU A 66 12.28 -13.67 3.53
CA LEU A 66 12.72 -14.85 2.78
C LEU A 66 14.15 -15.27 3.12
N GLN A 67 14.99 -14.33 3.54
CA GLN A 67 16.37 -14.59 3.96
C GLN A 67 16.49 -14.98 5.44
N GLY A 68 15.35 -15.08 6.15
CA GLY A 68 15.30 -15.46 7.56
C GLY A 68 15.30 -14.30 8.54
N GLY A 69 15.14 -13.05 8.03
CA GLY A 69 14.88 -11.89 8.86
C GLY A 69 13.40 -11.78 9.25
N THR A 70 13.03 -10.67 9.88
CA THR A 70 11.68 -10.42 10.41
C THR A 70 10.89 -9.36 9.60
N GLY A 71 11.50 -8.73 8.61
CA GLY A 71 10.85 -7.72 7.78
C GLY A 71 11.03 -6.30 8.31
N ALA A 72 9.94 -5.63 8.70
CA ALA A 72 10.03 -4.25 9.15
C ALA A 72 10.80 -4.12 10.48
N PRO A 73 11.63 -3.05 10.64
CA PRO A 73 12.31 -2.79 11.92
C PRO A 73 11.32 -2.56 13.06
N ASP A 74 11.61 -3.09 14.25
CA ASP A 74 10.75 -2.97 15.44
C ASP A 74 10.50 -1.52 15.87
N ASN A 75 11.46 -0.63 15.62
CA ASN A 75 11.39 0.79 15.99
C ASN A 75 11.00 1.72 14.84
N LEU A 76 10.44 1.19 13.76
CA LEU A 76 10.00 1.99 12.64
C LEU A 76 8.81 2.88 13.03
N ASP A 77 9.01 4.19 13.00
CA ASP A 77 7.90 5.16 13.02
C ASP A 77 7.31 5.24 11.60
N ILE A 78 6.20 4.51 11.39
CA ILE A 78 5.56 4.40 10.07
C ILE A 78 5.00 5.75 9.62
N ASP A 79 4.46 6.57 10.54
CA ASP A 79 3.91 7.88 10.19
C ASP A 79 5.02 8.81 9.70
N GLN A 80 6.13 8.89 10.46
CA GLN A 80 7.28 9.69 10.07
C GLN A 80 7.92 9.19 8.75
N PHE A 81 8.02 7.88 8.59
CA PHE A 81 8.52 7.28 7.35
C PHE A 81 7.65 7.68 6.16
N ASN A 82 6.34 7.50 6.27
CA ASN A 82 5.40 7.82 5.19
C ASN A 82 5.46 9.30 4.80
N GLU A 83 5.47 10.22 5.79
CA GLU A 83 5.57 11.66 5.54
C GLU A 83 6.88 12.03 4.83
N ALA A 84 8.00 11.47 5.29
CA ALA A 84 9.32 11.73 4.70
C ALA A 84 9.40 11.23 3.24
N GLU A 85 8.95 9.99 2.98
CA GLU A 85 8.98 9.39 1.66
C GLU A 85 8.09 10.14 0.66
N VAL A 86 6.86 10.49 1.07
CA VAL A 86 5.93 11.25 0.23
C VAL A 86 6.50 12.63 -0.09
N ALA A 87 7.09 13.32 0.89
CA ALA A 87 7.68 14.63 0.70
C ALA A 87 8.86 14.67 -0.29
N THR A 88 9.57 13.55 -0.46
CA THR A 88 10.68 13.43 -1.42
C THR A 88 10.22 13.05 -2.83
N MET A 89 9.02 12.51 -2.96
CA MET A 89 8.53 12.01 -4.24
C MET A 89 7.97 13.16 -5.08
N SER A 90 8.54 13.36 -6.25
CA SER A 90 8.13 14.40 -7.20
C SER A 90 7.87 13.77 -8.57
N GLY A 91 7.03 14.41 -9.37
CA GLY A 91 6.72 13.99 -10.73
C GLY A 91 5.34 14.45 -11.17
N THR A 92 5.11 14.41 -12.45
CA THR A 92 3.78 14.61 -13.03
C THR A 92 2.86 13.42 -12.69
N PRO A 93 1.53 13.56 -12.73
CA PRO A 93 0.60 12.45 -12.60
C PRO A 93 0.94 11.24 -13.47
N ALA A 94 1.35 11.47 -14.72
CA ALA A 94 1.72 10.39 -15.64
C ALA A 94 2.99 9.64 -15.19
N GLU A 95 4.01 10.35 -14.71
CA GLU A 95 5.25 9.75 -14.21
C GLU A 95 5.02 8.95 -12.93
N LEU A 96 4.21 9.46 -12.00
CA LEU A 96 3.83 8.75 -10.78
C LEU A 96 3.03 7.49 -11.11
N LEU A 97 2.08 7.57 -12.05
CA LEU A 97 1.32 6.40 -12.50
C LEU A 97 2.21 5.33 -13.13
N GLU A 98 3.15 5.70 -13.98
CA GLU A 98 4.08 4.77 -14.59
C GLU A 98 4.97 4.12 -13.51
N THR A 99 5.46 4.93 -12.56
CA THR A 99 6.24 4.42 -11.43
C THR A 99 5.42 3.43 -10.58
N TYR A 100 4.16 3.73 -10.28
CA TYR A 100 3.28 2.82 -9.56
C TYR A 100 3.09 1.48 -10.31
N ARG A 101 2.83 1.54 -11.61
CA ARG A 101 2.69 0.33 -12.45
C ARG A 101 3.96 -0.52 -12.42
N GLN A 102 5.13 0.12 -12.52
CA GLN A 102 6.41 -0.58 -12.47
C GLN A 102 6.62 -1.27 -11.11
N VAL A 103 6.42 -0.56 -10.01
CA VAL A 103 6.58 -1.10 -8.65
C VAL A 103 5.63 -2.28 -8.43
N ARG A 104 4.37 -2.19 -8.87
CA ARG A 104 3.41 -3.30 -8.81
C ARG A 104 3.86 -4.51 -9.67
N GLN A 105 4.40 -4.28 -10.85
CA GLN A 105 4.95 -5.36 -11.69
C GLN A 105 6.12 -6.06 -11.00
N ASP A 106 6.97 -5.32 -10.30
CA ASP A 106 8.10 -5.92 -9.57
C ASP A 106 7.62 -6.75 -8.38
N THR A 107 6.57 -6.32 -7.67
CA THR A 107 5.89 -7.15 -6.66
C THR A 107 5.32 -8.43 -7.27
N LEU A 108 4.66 -8.37 -8.42
CA LEU A 108 4.13 -9.54 -9.10
C LEU A 108 5.24 -10.52 -9.52
N LYS A 109 6.36 -10.02 -10.06
CA LYS A 109 7.54 -10.83 -10.37
C LYS A 109 8.12 -11.49 -9.13
N PHE A 110 8.20 -10.75 -8.01
CA PHE A 110 8.64 -11.30 -6.74
C PHE A 110 7.75 -12.47 -6.32
N THR A 111 6.42 -12.31 -6.36
CA THR A 111 5.48 -13.38 -5.98
C THR A 111 5.56 -14.60 -6.90
N ALA A 112 5.99 -14.46 -8.16
CA ALA A 112 6.12 -15.57 -9.09
C ALA A 112 7.15 -16.62 -8.62
N ASN A 113 8.12 -16.21 -7.79
CA ASN A 113 9.17 -17.08 -7.25
C ASN A 113 8.81 -17.68 -5.88
N LEU A 114 7.68 -17.29 -5.27
CA LEU A 114 7.23 -17.82 -3.99
C LEU A 114 6.54 -19.16 -4.15
N LYS A 115 6.59 -19.94 -3.05
CA LYS A 115 5.80 -21.16 -2.85
C LYS A 115 4.77 -20.92 -1.74
N ASP A 116 3.73 -21.75 -1.68
CA ASP A 116 2.70 -21.67 -0.63
C ASP A 116 3.30 -21.73 0.78
N GLU A 117 4.35 -22.53 0.98
CA GLU A 117 5.05 -22.65 2.26
C GLU A 117 5.73 -21.35 2.73
N ASP A 118 6.05 -20.43 1.81
CA ASP A 118 6.66 -19.15 2.15
C ASP A 118 5.63 -18.20 2.79
N LEU A 119 4.35 -18.38 2.54
CA LEU A 119 3.29 -17.50 3.07
C LEU A 119 3.22 -17.49 4.59
N SER A 120 3.59 -18.60 5.25
CA SER A 120 3.60 -18.75 6.72
C SER A 120 4.91 -18.36 7.39
N ARG A 121 5.86 -17.76 6.66
CA ARG A 121 7.08 -17.25 7.30
C ARG A 121 6.75 -16.12 8.26
N PRO A 122 7.23 -16.17 9.51
CA PRO A 122 6.99 -15.12 10.50
C PRO A 122 7.47 -13.76 9.98
N ALA A 123 6.69 -12.73 10.27
CA ALA A 123 6.95 -11.36 9.84
C ALA A 123 6.58 -10.39 10.96
N ASN A 124 7.40 -9.37 11.16
CA ASN A 124 7.15 -8.30 12.10
C ASN A 124 6.53 -7.08 11.41
N HIS A 125 5.57 -6.45 12.05
CA HIS A 125 5.01 -5.18 11.61
C HIS A 125 4.83 -4.25 12.82
N PRO A 126 5.30 -2.99 12.77
CA PRO A 126 5.31 -2.10 13.94
C PRO A 126 3.93 -1.85 14.60
N TRP A 127 2.85 -2.02 13.85
CA TRP A 127 1.48 -1.83 14.35
C TRP A 127 0.71 -3.14 14.60
N PHE A 128 1.23 -4.27 14.16
CA PHE A 128 0.52 -5.55 14.21
C PHE A 128 1.45 -6.66 14.64
N ASP A 129 1.11 -7.32 15.74
CA ASP A 129 1.88 -8.45 16.25
C ASP A 129 1.63 -9.72 15.44
N ASP A 130 2.58 -10.67 15.48
CA ASP A 130 2.45 -12.03 14.98
C ASP A 130 1.90 -12.16 13.56
N LYS A 131 2.51 -11.48 12.61
CA LYS A 131 2.14 -11.57 11.19
C LYS A 131 3.02 -12.54 10.43
N GLU A 132 2.64 -12.80 9.19
CA GLU A 132 3.29 -13.69 8.25
C GLU A 132 3.51 -12.99 6.91
N LEU A 133 4.41 -13.52 6.09
CA LEU A 133 4.68 -13.00 4.75
C LEU A 133 3.38 -12.86 3.90
N GLY A 134 2.51 -13.85 3.96
CA GLY A 134 1.23 -13.84 3.27
C GLY A 134 0.32 -12.68 3.69
N TRP A 135 0.38 -12.26 4.95
CA TRP A 135 -0.35 -11.11 5.44
C TRP A 135 0.15 -9.81 4.79
N TYR A 136 1.48 -9.62 4.66
CA TYR A 136 2.05 -8.45 3.98
C TYR A 136 1.59 -8.34 2.52
N LEU A 137 1.58 -9.46 1.80
CA LEU A 137 1.09 -9.48 0.42
C LEU A 137 -0.39 -9.09 0.33
N LYS A 138 -1.21 -9.53 1.29
CA LYS A 138 -2.63 -9.16 1.37
C LYS A 138 -2.80 -7.69 1.77
N LEU A 139 -1.96 -7.17 2.65
CA LEU A 139 -1.99 -5.77 3.05
C LEU A 139 -1.82 -4.83 1.85
N LEU A 140 -0.90 -5.11 0.94
CA LEU A 140 -0.61 -4.28 -0.24
C LEU A 140 -1.86 -3.93 -1.05
N TYR A 141 -2.72 -4.90 -1.37
CA TYR A 141 -3.92 -4.61 -2.16
C TYR A 141 -5.08 -4.07 -1.32
N ARG A 142 -5.17 -4.43 -0.05
CA ARG A 142 -6.20 -3.91 0.87
C ARG A 142 -5.95 -2.45 1.21
N HIS A 143 -4.71 -2.09 1.47
CA HIS A 143 -4.26 -0.74 1.71
C HIS A 143 -4.65 0.21 0.55
N ASN A 144 -4.32 -0.17 -0.68
CA ASN A 144 -4.68 0.62 -1.85
C ASN A 144 -6.21 0.76 -2.00
N THR A 145 -6.97 -0.31 -1.72
CA THR A 145 -8.43 -0.30 -1.78
C THR A 145 -9.02 0.66 -0.75
N MET A 146 -8.49 0.66 0.47
CA MET A 146 -8.93 1.53 1.56
C MET A 146 -8.78 3.01 1.18
N HIS A 147 -7.61 3.44 0.77
CA HIS A 147 -7.38 4.83 0.36
C HIS A 147 -8.22 5.25 -0.86
N ARG A 148 -8.42 4.36 -1.84
CA ARG A 148 -9.35 4.65 -2.94
C ARG A 148 -10.79 4.85 -2.46
N MET A 149 -11.23 4.11 -1.45
CA MET A 149 -12.54 4.32 -0.82
C MET A 149 -12.62 5.66 -0.12
N ASP A 150 -11.56 6.09 0.56
CA ASP A 150 -11.49 7.39 1.22
C ASP A 150 -11.54 8.54 0.20
N ILE A 151 -10.81 8.44 -0.91
CA ILE A 151 -10.90 9.43 -1.99
C ILE A 151 -12.35 9.53 -2.51
N ARG A 152 -13.03 8.40 -2.73
CA ARG A 152 -14.45 8.41 -3.15
C ARG A 152 -15.37 9.04 -2.10
N LYS A 153 -15.12 8.77 -0.81
CA LYS A 153 -15.89 9.41 0.28
C LYS A 153 -15.68 10.92 0.29
N SER A 154 -14.43 11.39 0.14
CA SER A 154 -14.11 12.81 0.04
C SER A 154 -14.78 13.48 -1.15
N PHE A 155 -14.79 12.84 -2.32
CA PHE A 155 -15.54 13.35 -3.48
C PHE A 155 -17.04 13.47 -3.20
N LYS A 156 -17.63 12.47 -2.56
CA LYS A 156 -19.05 12.45 -2.23
C LYS A 156 -19.42 13.50 -1.18
N SER A 157 -18.58 13.73 -0.16
CA SER A 157 -18.82 14.70 0.91
C SER A 157 -18.47 16.13 0.52
N GLY A 158 -17.61 16.32 -0.49
CA GLY A 158 -17.07 17.61 -0.86
C GLY A 158 -15.98 18.15 0.08
N ALA A 159 -15.52 17.35 1.05
CA ALA A 159 -14.57 17.75 2.09
C ALA A 159 -13.48 16.69 2.31
N PRO A 160 -12.27 17.10 2.77
CA PRO A 160 -11.25 16.15 3.19
C PRO A 160 -11.71 15.37 4.43
N LEU A 161 -11.12 14.20 4.63
CA LEU A 161 -11.42 13.30 5.73
C LEU A 161 -10.39 13.48 6.86
N PRO A 162 -10.78 13.32 8.14
CA PRO A 162 -9.79 13.10 9.18
C PRO A 162 -9.08 11.76 8.89
N HIS A 163 -7.75 11.76 8.99
CA HIS A 163 -6.98 10.53 8.98
C HIS A 163 -7.11 9.92 10.37
N THR A 164 -8.08 9.04 10.56
CA THR A 164 -8.49 8.55 11.87
C THR A 164 -7.60 7.43 12.39
N ASP A 165 -7.61 7.22 13.72
CA ASP A 165 -6.97 6.07 14.39
C ASP A 165 -7.51 4.70 13.92
N GLU A 166 -8.60 4.67 13.16
CA GLU A 166 -9.09 3.44 12.52
C GLU A 166 -8.06 2.84 11.56
N HIS A 167 -7.23 3.68 10.93
CA HIS A 167 -6.09 3.24 10.12
C HIS A 167 -5.00 2.64 11.00
N ARG A 168 -4.73 3.22 12.17
CA ARG A 168 -3.73 2.74 13.13
C ARG A 168 -4.15 1.45 13.83
N THR A 169 -5.44 1.26 14.07
CA THR A 169 -5.93 0.04 14.72
C THR A 169 -6.03 -1.15 13.77
N GLY A 170 -5.78 -0.95 12.47
CA GLY A 170 -5.76 -2.00 11.47
C GLY A 170 -7.11 -2.66 11.19
N ARG A 171 -8.17 -2.27 11.89
CA ARG A 171 -9.47 -2.95 11.78
C ARG A 171 -10.01 -3.01 10.35
N ASN A 172 -9.68 -2.02 9.52
CA ASN A 172 -10.14 -1.94 8.13
C ASN A 172 -9.12 -2.46 7.11
N ILE A 173 -7.85 -2.60 7.49
CA ILE A 173 -6.78 -3.02 6.59
C ILE A 173 -6.17 -4.37 6.96
N ASP A 174 -6.36 -4.83 8.20
CA ASP A 174 -5.86 -6.15 8.59
C ASP A 174 -6.53 -7.23 7.73
N PRO A 175 -5.76 -8.01 6.94
CA PRO A 175 -6.28 -9.08 6.10
C PRO A 175 -6.99 -10.21 6.84
N GLN A 176 -6.86 -10.28 8.16
CA GLN A 176 -7.51 -11.30 9.00
C GLN A 176 -8.89 -10.89 9.51
N ASN A 177 -9.30 -9.62 9.32
CA ASN A 177 -10.63 -9.12 9.69
C ASN A 177 -11.57 -9.04 8.48
#